data_1687f4342ac5e62c2ec6502f1717d3f1
#
_entry.id   1687f4342ac5e62c2ec6502f1717d3f1
#
_cell.length_a   1.000
_cell.length_b   1.000
_cell.length_c   1.000
_cell.angle_alpha   90.00
_cell.angle_beta   90.00
_cell.angle_gamma   90.00
#
_symmetry.space_group_name_H-M   'P 1'
#
loop_
_entity.id
_entity.type
_entity.pdbx_description
1 polymer ?
#
loop_
_entity_poly.entity_id
_entity_poly.type
_entity_poly.pdbx_seq_one_letter_code
_entity_poly.pdbx_strand_id
1 'polypeptide(L)'
;MTQSRSSRDHPLAKGGSVFEDAPANPPPSHTAAIALATLALGAVAYASAGFINSGIDKLLSPPAIPVTDVLPLPSNTIVDLGYASYRGLNNETVPGVISWLGVPYAQPPRRFRAPRPLDETPREHNVTDLTKYPPFCVQGWAPWVSAEDRGGAGSEDCLFVNIYAPKTATNTSSLPVLVYMHGGGYHNGNPRAWPFDNWVERSPTPFVAVSIYYRLSSLGFLAAPEAPDKGIHAGEDPELLLNAGLHDQRMALGFVQRHIRSFGGDPNRVTIMGQSAGAGSVGSHIVAQNDNPNEQLFHRAILQSWYRAPLLNPVERKAAWNYLTNRVGCSHWAWGVSRTLQCLREVDHVKLIQAADEGMAKHPKDTDWMWQPVLDNKLFKDTPSRLIRARTPIDVIVGHPTHDNVLNNAPFPQLAKATYPKLSSSDIHVLENAYSASNIGSEDVPEVAMSEAMFRCSSHFIGGLQGPRVYAYRFDEPDPVNYERASHSADNYMLFEGTRTGSNGSVTFNALTESQRVLSDEVISYFVNFAATGDPNPPRPATGDAQATLAEAPSAQEHLSPVWPTYDTGSRIVFRAPGGGTGANRGVPGGTHIEALDENEIARCKVWEGLAEVIHI
;
A
#
# COMPACT_ATOMS: atom_id res chain seq x y z
N MET A 1 -49.36 14.91 -34.43
CA MET A 1 -49.62 16.36 -34.47
C MET A 1 -48.28 17.02 -34.17
N THR A 2 -47.60 17.37 -35.20
CA THR A 2 -47.35 18.70 -35.77
C THR A 2 -46.36 19.52 -34.95
N GLN A 3 -45.15 19.59 -35.46
CA GLN A 3 -44.48 20.75 -36.13
C GLN A 3 -43.80 21.71 -35.14
N SER A 4 -42.67 22.39 -35.33
CA SER A 4 -41.70 22.50 -36.43
C SER A 4 -40.66 23.57 -36.06
N ARG A 5 -39.36 23.38 -36.50
CA ARG A 5 -38.45 24.38 -37.10
C ARG A 5 -38.19 25.70 -36.34
N SER A 6 -36.95 26.26 -36.32
CA SER A 6 -35.93 26.58 -37.36
C SER A 6 -34.70 27.22 -36.69
N SER A 7 -33.46 26.89 -36.95
CA SER A 7 -32.48 27.39 -37.94
C SER A 7 -32.22 28.89 -38.01
N ARG A 8 -30.93 29.26 -37.89
CA ARG A 8 -30.12 30.24 -38.70
C ARG A 8 -28.78 30.47 -38.00
N ASP A 9 -27.68 30.06 -38.56
CA ASP A 9 -26.77 30.60 -39.59
C ASP A 9 -25.92 31.80 -39.16
N HIS A 10 -24.66 31.56 -39.14
CA HIS A 10 -23.39 32.20 -39.49
C HIS A 10 -23.37 33.70 -39.88
N PRO A 11 -22.21 34.45 -39.90
CA PRO A 11 -20.94 34.08 -40.56
C PRO A 11 -19.61 34.60 -39.97
N LEU A 12 -18.51 33.97 -40.41
CA LEU A 12 -17.12 34.29 -40.71
C LEU A 12 -16.61 35.73 -40.79
N ALA A 13 -15.35 35.99 -40.31
CA ALA A 13 -14.30 36.80 -40.95
C ALA A 13 -12.95 36.57 -40.26
N LYS A 14 -12.02 36.16 -40.85
CA LYS A 14 -10.75 36.31 -41.57
C LYS A 14 -9.89 37.50 -41.11
N GLY A 15 -8.56 37.22 -40.99
CA GLY A 15 -7.41 38.14 -40.99
C GLY A 15 -6.38 37.71 -39.94
N GLY A 16 -5.21 37.32 -40.19
CA GLY A 16 -4.20 37.30 -41.20
C GLY A 16 -3.13 38.33 -40.94
N SER A 17 -1.95 37.94 -40.41
CA SER A 17 -0.67 38.48 -40.84
C SER A 17 0.52 37.79 -40.17
N VAL A 18 1.40 37.39 -41.03
CA VAL A 18 2.75 36.89 -41.00
C VAL A 18 3.71 37.95 -40.49
N PHE A 19 4.73 37.58 -39.73
CA PHE A 19 6.08 38.17 -39.85
C PHE A 19 7.14 37.10 -39.51
N GLU A 20 7.96 36.84 -40.52
CA GLU A 20 9.29 36.22 -40.48
C GLU A 20 10.31 37.18 -39.85
N ASP A 21 11.39 36.66 -39.27
CA ASP A 21 12.80 36.77 -39.67
C ASP A 21 13.73 36.44 -38.52
N ALA A 22 14.51 35.46 -38.63
CA ALA A 22 15.92 35.18 -38.97
C ALA A 22 17.02 35.76 -38.03
N PRO A 23 18.22 35.17 -37.98
CA PRO A 23 18.97 34.91 -36.76
C PRO A 23 20.16 35.87 -36.54
N ALA A 24 20.64 35.96 -35.29
CA ALA A 24 21.90 36.67 -34.97
C ALA A 24 22.90 35.73 -34.28
N ASN A 25 24.13 35.79 -34.80
CA ASN A 25 25.32 35.02 -34.44
C ASN A 25 25.86 35.30 -33.01
N PRO A 26 26.63 34.38 -32.41
CA PRO A 26 27.22 34.55 -31.10
C PRO A 26 28.60 35.22 -31.12
N PRO A 27 29.04 35.88 -30.03
CA PRO A 27 30.43 36.33 -29.84
C PRO A 27 31.33 35.25 -29.23
N PRO A 28 32.65 35.39 -29.26
CA PRO A 28 33.62 34.30 -29.18
C PRO A 28 34.04 33.88 -27.77
N SER A 29 34.53 32.65 -27.74
CA SER A 29 35.08 31.87 -26.66
C SER A 29 36.21 32.50 -25.83
N HIS A 30 36.10 32.41 -24.49
CA HIS A 30 37.25 32.39 -23.58
C HIS A 30 37.35 31.03 -22.90
N THR A 31 38.08 30.13 -23.52
CA THR A 31 38.51 28.84 -22.96
C THR A 31 40.01 28.92 -22.80
N ALA A 32 40.51 29.00 -21.56
CA ALA A 32 41.85 28.52 -21.15
C ALA A 32 42.31 28.84 -19.71
N ALA A 33 41.44 29.15 -18.74
CA ALA A 33 41.93 29.46 -17.38
C ALA A 33 41.19 28.75 -16.21
N ILE A 34 40.30 27.81 -16.49
CA ILE A 34 39.44 27.19 -15.44
C ILE A 34 39.81 25.71 -15.14
N ALA A 35 40.73 25.11 -15.86
CA ALA A 35 41.01 23.67 -15.78
C ALA A 35 41.89 23.20 -14.57
N LEU A 36 42.45 24.10 -13.77
CA LEU A 36 43.31 23.73 -12.65
C LEU A 36 42.73 23.99 -11.25
N ALA A 37 41.63 24.72 -11.15
CA ALA A 37 40.94 24.96 -9.86
C ALA A 37 39.89 23.92 -9.52
N THR A 38 39.43 23.14 -10.49
CA THR A 38 38.34 22.16 -10.34
C THR A 38 38.80 20.79 -9.80
N LEU A 39 40.08 20.47 -9.87
CA LEU A 39 40.60 19.21 -9.36
C LEU A 39 40.94 19.21 -7.84
N ALA A 40 41.19 20.38 -7.26
CA ALA A 40 41.42 20.50 -5.82
C ALA A 40 40.15 20.58 -4.97
N LEU A 41 39.05 21.06 -5.53
CA LEU A 41 37.76 21.12 -4.87
C LEU A 41 36.98 19.78 -4.93
N GLY A 42 37.24 18.94 -5.93
CA GLY A 42 36.63 17.64 -6.06
C GLY A 42 37.08 16.62 -5.00
N ALA A 43 38.33 16.70 -4.54
CA ALA A 43 38.88 15.76 -3.54
C ALA A 43 38.39 16.07 -2.11
N VAL A 44 38.11 17.34 -1.79
CA VAL A 44 37.60 17.73 -0.47
C VAL A 44 36.08 17.45 -0.38
N ALA A 45 35.35 17.55 -1.50
CA ALA A 45 33.93 17.21 -1.55
C ALA A 45 33.69 15.70 -1.46
N TYR A 46 34.61 14.86 -1.97
CA TYR A 46 34.48 13.40 -1.89
C TYR A 46 34.79 12.85 -0.49
N ALA A 47 35.69 13.48 0.25
CA ALA A 47 35.99 13.12 1.63
C ALA A 47 34.89 13.57 2.61
N SER A 48 34.23 14.71 2.35
CA SER A 48 33.11 15.18 3.18
C SER A 48 31.79 14.45 2.89
N ALA A 49 31.55 13.97 1.67
CA ALA A 49 30.38 13.18 1.33
C ALA A 49 30.40 11.78 1.97
N GLY A 50 31.59 11.17 2.12
CA GLY A 50 31.74 9.90 2.84
C GLY A 50 31.46 10.00 4.34
N PHE A 51 31.76 11.13 4.96
CA PHE A 51 31.49 11.37 6.40
C PHE A 51 30.04 11.74 6.69
N ILE A 52 29.34 12.38 5.75
CA ILE A 52 27.95 12.80 5.92
C ILE A 52 27.00 11.60 5.72
N ASN A 53 27.29 10.70 4.77
CA ASN A 53 26.49 9.48 4.60
C ASN A 53 26.59 8.53 5.79
N SER A 54 27.76 8.38 6.42
CA SER A 54 27.89 7.56 7.64
C SER A 54 27.19 8.17 8.87
N GLY A 55 26.94 9.47 8.85
CA GLY A 55 26.22 10.18 9.92
C GLY A 55 24.71 10.12 9.78
N ILE A 56 24.20 10.07 8.56
CA ILE A 56 22.74 10.01 8.30
C ILE A 56 22.22 8.58 8.51
N ASP A 57 22.98 7.57 8.13
CA ASP A 57 22.61 6.17 8.41
C ASP A 57 22.60 5.87 9.92
N LYS A 58 23.44 6.54 10.71
CA LYS A 58 23.38 6.46 12.18
C LYS A 58 22.21 7.25 12.80
N LEU A 59 21.67 8.26 12.13
CA LEU A 59 20.50 9.01 12.58
C LEU A 59 19.18 8.33 12.23
N LEU A 60 19.19 7.42 11.25
CA LEU A 60 18.02 6.64 10.83
C LEU A 60 17.99 5.24 11.47
N SER A 61 19.08 4.78 12.06
CA SER A 61 19.13 3.55 12.85
C SER A 61 18.88 3.94 14.32
N PRO A 62 17.72 3.62 14.89
CA PRO A 62 17.55 3.81 16.33
C PRO A 62 18.60 3.00 17.08
N PRO A 63 19.19 3.53 18.16
CA PRO A 63 20.13 2.77 18.96
C PRO A 63 19.46 1.48 19.44
N ALA A 64 20.18 0.36 19.41
CA ALA A 64 19.75 -0.87 20.05
C ALA A 64 19.62 -0.56 21.57
N ILE A 65 18.39 -0.34 22.01
CA ILE A 65 18.09 -0.13 23.42
C ILE A 65 18.18 -1.49 24.09
N PRO A 66 18.93 -1.64 25.18
CA PRO A 66 18.87 -2.86 25.98
C PRO A 66 17.43 -3.12 26.40
N VAL A 67 16.95 -4.34 26.23
CA VAL A 67 15.65 -4.76 26.74
C VAL A 67 15.69 -4.60 28.27
N THR A 68 15.21 -3.46 28.77
CA THR A 68 15.02 -3.28 30.20
C THR A 68 13.82 -4.10 30.65
N ASP A 69 13.85 -4.61 31.86
CA ASP A 69 12.77 -5.38 32.50
C ASP A 69 11.45 -4.65 32.32
N VAL A 70 10.62 -5.16 31.40
CA VAL A 70 9.30 -4.60 31.15
C VAL A 70 8.39 -5.03 32.29
N LEU A 71 7.83 -4.06 33.00
CA LEU A 71 6.89 -4.32 34.08
C LEU A 71 5.66 -5.09 33.57
N PRO A 72 5.10 -6.02 34.37
CA PRO A 72 3.92 -6.77 33.99
C PRO A 72 2.76 -5.81 33.67
N LEU A 73 1.98 -6.15 32.63
CA LEU A 73 0.75 -5.41 32.32
C LEU A 73 -0.15 -5.44 33.57
N PRO A 74 -0.59 -4.27 34.07
CA PRO A 74 -1.61 -4.26 35.12
C PRO A 74 -2.86 -4.97 34.59
N SER A 75 -3.67 -5.53 35.46
CA SER A 75 -4.97 -6.15 35.11
C SER A 75 -5.97 -5.13 34.51
N ASN A 76 -5.55 -3.92 34.30
CA ASN A 76 -6.27 -2.81 33.71
C ASN A 76 -5.65 -2.48 32.32
N THR A 77 -6.34 -1.74 31.51
CA THR A 77 -6.08 -1.38 30.13
C THR A 77 -4.85 -0.46 29.90
N ILE A 78 -3.97 -0.28 30.89
CA ILE A 78 -2.85 0.67 30.82
C ILE A 78 -1.55 -0.05 30.43
N VAL A 79 -0.86 0.49 29.43
CA VAL A 79 0.49 0.09 29.03
C VAL A 79 1.45 1.24 29.27
N ASP A 80 2.54 0.96 29.98
CA ASP A 80 3.63 1.89 30.24
C ASP A 80 4.84 1.56 29.38
N LEU A 81 5.32 2.53 28.60
CA LEU A 81 6.50 2.43 27.74
C LEU A 81 7.74 3.12 28.38
N GLY A 82 7.64 3.56 29.63
CA GLY A 82 8.69 4.26 30.35
C GLY A 82 8.80 5.75 30.04
N TYR A 83 8.48 6.16 28.85
CA TYR A 83 8.42 7.57 28.43
C TYR A 83 6.98 8.10 28.29
N ALA A 84 6.01 7.21 28.21
CA ALA A 84 4.58 7.49 28.09
C ALA A 84 3.76 6.28 28.55
N SER A 85 2.60 6.54 29.16
CA SER A 85 1.61 5.52 29.52
C SER A 85 0.31 5.74 28.77
N TYR A 86 -0.28 4.67 28.24
CA TYR A 86 -1.47 4.71 27.42
C TYR A 86 -2.57 3.83 27.97
N ARG A 87 -3.80 4.39 28.10
CA ARG A 87 -4.99 3.63 28.45
C ARG A 87 -5.77 3.28 27.18
N GLY A 88 -5.97 1.99 26.92
CA GLY A 88 -6.78 1.45 25.84
C GLY A 88 -8.27 1.37 26.17
N LEU A 89 -9.09 1.25 25.13
CA LEU A 89 -10.51 1.00 25.18
C LEU A 89 -10.77 -0.47 25.55
N ASN A 90 -11.52 -0.71 26.61
CA ASN A 90 -12.16 -2.00 26.89
C ASN A 90 -13.58 -1.91 26.32
N ASN A 91 -13.76 -2.39 25.10
CA ASN A 91 -15.02 -2.27 24.37
C ASN A 91 -16.03 -3.31 24.89
N GLU A 92 -17.18 -2.86 25.38
CA GLU A 92 -18.23 -3.76 25.89
C GLU A 92 -18.88 -4.60 24.81
N THR A 93 -18.84 -4.15 23.54
CA THR A 93 -19.39 -4.89 22.39
C THR A 93 -18.46 -5.99 21.89
N VAL A 94 -17.17 -5.90 22.23
CA VAL A 94 -16.12 -6.89 21.90
C VAL A 94 -15.29 -7.13 23.17
N PRO A 95 -15.84 -7.80 24.19
CA PRO A 95 -15.33 -7.79 25.55
C PRO A 95 -13.99 -8.49 25.77
N GLY A 96 -13.57 -9.34 24.81
CA GLY A 96 -12.30 -10.07 24.84
C GLY A 96 -11.10 -9.27 24.38
N VAL A 97 -11.27 -8.00 23.93
CA VAL A 97 -10.24 -7.21 23.28
C VAL A 97 -10.00 -5.87 24.00
N ILE A 98 -8.75 -5.45 24.02
CA ILE A 98 -8.36 -4.09 24.37
C ILE A 98 -7.78 -3.42 23.13
N SER A 99 -8.23 -2.18 22.85
CA SER A 99 -7.85 -1.41 21.68
C SER A 99 -7.21 -0.09 22.10
N TRP A 100 -5.91 0.09 21.83
CA TRP A 100 -5.22 1.37 22.00
C TRP A 100 -5.27 2.12 20.68
N LEU A 101 -6.15 3.13 20.61
CA LEU A 101 -6.46 3.84 19.37
C LEU A 101 -5.65 5.12 19.26
N GLY A 102 -4.60 5.12 18.43
CA GLY A 102 -3.78 6.29 18.17
C GLY A 102 -2.52 6.40 19.02
N VAL A 103 -1.81 5.29 19.23
CA VAL A 103 -0.46 5.32 19.83
C VAL A 103 0.49 6.04 18.88
N PRO A 104 1.15 7.15 19.29
CA PRO A 104 2.12 7.83 18.42
C PRO A 104 3.33 6.93 18.17
N TYR A 105 3.78 6.85 16.91
CA TYR A 105 5.04 6.17 16.56
C TYR A 105 6.13 7.15 16.09
N ALA A 106 5.75 8.40 15.82
CA ALA A 106 6.64 9.48 15.42
C ALA A 106 6.14 10.81 15.97
N GLN A 107 7.01 11.83 15.96
CA GLN A 107 6.59 13.20 16.20
C GLN A 107 5.69 13.71 15.07
N PRO A 108 4.86 14.75 15.28
CA PRO A 108 4.10 15.40 14.21
C PRO A 108 4.98 15.66 13.00
N PRO A 109 4.56 15.20 11.79
CA PRO A 109 5.41 15.26 10.61
C PRO A 109 5.58 16.70 10.10
N ARG A 110 6.67 16.93 9.40
CA ARG A 110 6.87 18.13 8.59
C ARG A 110 6.68 17.75 7.12
N ARG A 111 6.00 18.59 6.35
CA ARG A 111 5.73 18.33 4.94
C ARG A 111 7.00 18.01 4.18
N PHE A 112 6.95 16.92 3.40
CA PHE A 112 8.00 16.44 2.50
C PHE A 112 9.30 16.03 3.19
N ARG A 113 9.31 15.90 4.52
CA ARG A 113 10.48 15.53 5.31
C ARG A 113 10.32 14.13 5.91
N ALA A 114 11.45 13.56 6.33
CA ALA A 114 11.47 12.30 7.04
C ALA A 114 10.59 12.35 8.32
N PRO A 115 9.90 11.26 8.68
CA PRO A 115 9.30 11.15 10.00
C PRO A 115 10.40 11.26 11.06
N ARG A 116 10.08 11.92 12.19
CA ARG A 116 11.03 12.12 13.26
C ARG A 116 10.73 11.17 14.41
N PRO A 117 11.77 10.50 14.97
CA PRO A 117 11.57 9.60 16.09
C PRO A 117 10.99 10.34 17.31
N LEU A 118 10.24 9.62 18.13
CA LEU A 118 9.82 10.10 19.42
C LEU A 118 11.03 10.30 20.34
N ASP A 119 10.88 11.16 21.34
CA ASP A 119 11.79 11.17 22.48
C ASP A 119 11.36 10.06 23.45
N GLU A 120 12.02 8.94 23.37
CA GLU A 120 11.76 7.74 24.17
C GLU A 120 12.60 7.71 25.48
N THR A 121 13.16 8.85 25.90
CA THR A 121 13.88 8.94 27.16
C THR A 121 12.90 8.72 28.33
N PRO A 122 13.21 7.77 29.25
CA PRO A 122 12.37 7.51 30.41
C PRO A 122 12.17 8.78 31.26
N ARG A 123 10.92 9.04 31.64
CA ARG A 123 10.55 10.22 32.42
C ARG A 123 9.20 10.01 33.14
N GLU A 124 8.95 10.80 34.15
CA GLU A 124 7.60 10.88 34.76
C GLU A 124 6.60 11.40 33.73
N HIS A 125 5.45 10.75 33.65
CA HIS A 125 4.39 11.10 32.73
C HIS A 125 3.00 10.69 33.23
N ASN A 126 1.97 11.37 32.75
CA ASN A 126 0.59 11.02 33.03
C ASN A 126 0.10 9.95 32.05
N VAL A 127 -0.94 9.22 32.43
CA VAL A 127 -1.63 8.29 31.56
C VAL A 127 -2.45 9.06 30.52
N THR A 128 -2.21 8.78 29.25
CA THR A 128 -2.98 9.32 28.12
C THR A 128 -4.08 8.33 27.71
N ASP A 129 -5.32 8.80 27.60
CA ASP A 129 -6.45 7.98 27.15
C ASP A 129 -6.45 7.84 25.63
N LEU A 130 -6.30 6.61 25.15
CA LEU A 130 -6.35 6.23 23.73
C LEU A 130 -7.58 5.36 23.44
N THR A 131 -8.75 5.84 23.86
CA THR A 131 -10.05 5.15 23.74
C THR A 131 -10.88 5.62 22.55
N LYS A 132 -10.32 6.53 21.75
CA LYS A 132 -10.96 7.06 20.52
C LYS A 132 -9.94 7.10 19.40
N TYR A 133 -10.42 6.90 18.18
CA TYR A 133 -9.55 7.02 17.00
C TYR A 133 -8.90 8.40 16.91
N PRO A 134 -7.61 8.46 16.58
CA PRO A 134 -6.89 9.72 16.38
C PRO A 134 -7.35 10.42 15.10
N PRO A 135 -6.90 11.65 14.82
CA PRO A 135 -7.02 12.23 13.50
C PRO A 135 -6.41 11.29 12.44
N PHE A 136 -7.10 11.10 11.32
CA PHE A 136 -6.55 10.36 10.18
C PHE A 136 -5.72 11.30 9.28
N CYS A 137 -4.79 10.74 8.50
CA CYS A 137 -3.95 11.51 7.60
C CYS A 137 -4.78 12.20 6.52
N VAL A 138 -4.32 13.36 6.07
CA VAL A 138 -5.01 14.13 5.04
C VAL A 138 -5.29 13.26 3.82
N GLN A 139 -6.56 13.19 3.43
CA GLN A 139 -7.04 12.38 2.32
C GLN A 139 -6.92 13.15 1.01
N GLY A 140 -6.40 12.50 -0.03
CA GLY A 140 -6.57 12.91 -1.42
C GLY A 140 -7.84 12.29 -2.00
N TRP A 141 -8.24 12.80 -3.16
CA TRP A 141 -9.34 12.26 -3.94
C TRP A 141 -8.81 11.25 -4.97
N ALA A 142 -9.57 10.20 -5.21
CA ALA A 142 -9.30 9.28 -6.29
C ALA A 142 -10.24 9.57 -7.48
N PRO A 143 -9.82 9.34 -8.74
CA PRO A 143 -10.61 9.67 -9.93
C PRO A 143 -12.00 9.02 -10.01
N TRP A 144 -12.21 7.95 -9.26
CA TRP A 144 -13.49 7.21 -9.17
C TRP A 144 -14.45 7.73 -8.08
N VAL A 145 -14.06 8.77 -7.32
CA VAL A 145 -14.88 9.38 -6.27
C VAL A 145 -15.57 10.63 -6.83
N SER A 146 -16.76 10.95 -6.34
CA SER A 146 -17.53 12.11 -6.81
C SER A 146 -16.80 13.42 -6.56
N ALA A 147 -17.05 14.42 -7.41
CA ALA A 147 -16.43 15.75 -7.27
C ALA A 147 -16.84 16.48 -5.96
N GLU A 148 -17.89 16.03 -5.30
CA GLU A 148 -18.39 16.57 -4.04
C GLU A 148 -17.54 16.09 -2.85
N ASP A 149 -16.86 14.95 -3.00
CA ASP A 149 -15.99 14.35 -1.99
C ASP A 149 -14.50 14.71 -2.19
N ARG A 150 -14.20 15.89 -2.67
CA ARG A 150 -12.82 16.34 -2.90
C ARG A 150 -11.97 16.24 -1.63
N GLY A 151 -10.70 15.85 -1.82
CA GLY A 151 -9.76 15.63 -0.73
C GLY A 151 -9.47 16.87 0.12
N GLY A 152 -8.72 16.65 1.18
CA GLY A 152 -8.32 17.66 2.16
C GLY A 152 -8.85 17.39 3.57
N ALA A 153 -9.78 16.45 3.75
CA ALA A 153 -10.18 16.00 5.07
C ALA A 153 -9.03 15.30 5.80
N GLY A 154 -8.95 15.45 7.11
CA GLY A 154 -7.93 14.84 7.96
C GLY A 154 -6.97 15.84 8.57
N SER A 155 -5.84 15.36 9.06
CA SER A 155 -4.81 16.16 9.73
C SER A 155 -3.43 15.79 9.21
N GLU A 156 -2.51 16.74 9.19
CA GLU A 156 -1.08 16.44 8.97
C GLU A 156 -0.45 15.79 10.20
N ASP A 157 -0.93 16.09 11.41
CA ASP A 157 -0.54 15.36 12.63
C ASP A 157 -1.34 14.06 12.73
N CYS A 158 -0.78 13.00 12.14
CA CYS A 158 -1.48 11.73 11.92
C CYS A 158 -0.61 10.47 12.04
N LEU A 159 0.64 10.58 12.49
CA LEU A 159 1.55 9.43 12.55
C LEU A 159 1.31 8.58 13.80
N PHE A 160 0.23 7.80 13.75
CA PHE A 160 -0.24 6.94 14.82
C PHE A 160 -0.37 5.49 14.36
N VAL A 161 -0.43 4.58 15.32
CA VAL A 161 -0.90 3.20 15.12
C VAL A 161 -2.08 2.92 16.04
N ASN A 162 -3.01 2.08 15.59
CA ASN A 162 -3.95 1.42 16.50
C ASN A 162 -3.40 0.03 16.82
N ILE A 163 -3.50 -0.39 18.07
CA ILE A 163 -3.05 -1.69 18.55
C ILE A 163 -4.23 -2.40 19.20
N TYR A 164 -4.45 -3.66 18.84
CA TYR A 164 -5.53 -4.50 19.33
C TYR A 164 -4.92 -5.79 19.90
N ALA A 165 -5.26 -6.14 21.11
CA ALA A 165 -4.75 -7.35 21.75
C ALA A 165 -5.84 -8.07 22.55
N PRO A 166 -5.75 -9.40 22.73
CA PRO A 166 -6.61 -10.11 23.66
C PRO A 166 -6.49 -9.49 25.05
N LYS A 167 -7.62 -9.34 25.74
CA LYS A 167 -7.66 -8.81 27.11
C LYS A 167 -6.82 -9.63 28.10
N THR A 168 -6.58 -10.87 27.79
CA THR A 168 -5.73 -11.78 28.56
C THR A 168 -4.23 -11.65 28.26
N ALA A 169 -3.86 -10.87 27.23
CA ALA A 169 -2.47 -10.68 26.84
C ALA A 169 -1.69 -9.93 27.93
N THR A 170 -0.45 -10.35 28.12
CA THR A 170 0.53 -9.72 29.02
C THR A 170 1.83 -9.50 28.25
N ASN A 171 2.75 -8.72 28.82
CA ASN A 171 4.08 -8.52 28.22
C ASN A 171 4.93 -9.79 28.09
N THR A 172 4.52 -10.89 28.72
CA THR A 172 5.14 -12.22 28.64
C THR A 172 4.43 -13.16 27.68
N SER A 173 3.30 -12.76 27.07
CA SER A 173 2.48 -13.62 26.23
C SER A 173 3.16 -13.99 24.90
N SER A 174 4.04 -13.15 24.37
CA SER A 174 4.78 -13.38 23.12
C SER A 174 3.86 -13.82 21.96
N LEU A 175 2.76 -13.12 21.75
CA LEU A 175 1.78 -13.43 20.69
C LEU A 175 2.31 -13.05 19.30
N PRO A 176 1.94 -13.75 18.22
CA PRO A 176 2.25 -13.28 16.86
C PRO A 176 1.64 -11.91 16.61
N VAL A 177 2.29 -11.13 15.76
CA VAL A 177 1.89 -9.75 15.46
C VAL A 177 1.51 -9.65 13.99
N LEU A 178 0.33 -9.12 13.70
CA LEU A 178 -0.13 -8.80 12.36
C LEU A 178 -0.18 -7.28 12.20
N VAL A 179 0.63 -6.73 11.28
CA VAL A 179 0.70 -5.28 11.02
C VAL A 179 0.05 -4.96 9.69
N TYR A 180 -1.03 -4.19 9.71
CA TYR A 180 -1.84 -3.88 8.54
C TYR A 180 -1.57 -2.49 7.98
N MET A 181 -1.39 -2.43 6.66
CA MET A 181 -1.26 -1.23 5.85
C MET A 181 -2.48 -1.12 4.93
N HIS A 182 -3.28 -0.07 5.12
CA HIS A 182 -4.49 0.13 4.33
C HIS A 182 -4.19 0.50 2.87
N GLY A 183 -5.11 0.16 1.97
CA GLY A 183 -5.11 0.58 0.58
C GLY A 183 -5.71 1.96 0.35
N GLY A 184 -6.15 2.21 -0.88
CA GLY A 184 -6.72 3.47 -1.34
C GLY A 184 -5.80 4.22 -2.31
N GLY A 185 -5.06 3.49 -3.16
CA GLY A 185 -4.25 4.03 -4.25
C GLY A 185 -3.11 4.96 -3.81
N TYR A 186 -2.71 4.94 -2.55
CA TYR A 186 -1.83 5.92 -1.90
C TYR A 186 -2.42 7.34 -1.78
N HIS A 187 -3.68 7.54 -2.17
CA HIS A 187 -4.35 8.84 -2.15
C HIS A 187 -5.24 9.01 -0.92
N ASN A 188 -5.94 7.96 -0.54
CA ASN A 188 -6.90 7.95 0.56
C ASN A 188 -6.81 6.66 1.38
N GLY A 189 -7.71 6.52 2.35
CA GLY A 189 -7.80 5.40 3.27
C GLY A 189 -7.35 5.76 4.68
N ASN A 190 -7.87 5.05 5.65
CA ASN A 190 -7.46 5.21 7.04
C ASN A 190 -7.80 3.97 7.87
N PRO A 191 -7.07 3.70 8.96
CA PRO A 191 -7.28 2.52 9.82
C PRO A 191 -8.64 2.42 10.51
N ARG A 192 -9.44 3.50 10.59
CA ARG A 192 -10.81 3.43 11.15
C ARG A 192 -11.72 2.50 10.35
N ALA A 193 -11.46 2.37 9.06
CA ALA A 193 -12.23 1.49 8.18
C ALA A 193 -11.87 0.01 8.37
N TRP A 194 -10.77 -0.26 9.02
CA TRP A 194 -10.18 -1.60 9.15
C TRP A 194 -9.93 -1.96 10.63
N PRO A 195 -11.00 -2.00 11.47
CA PRO A 195 -10.87 -2.32 12.89
C PRO A 195 -10.59 -3.82 13.08
N PHE A 196 -9.64 -4.14 13.95
CA PHE A 196 -9.23 -5.52 14.22
C PHE A 196 -9.90 -6.14 15.46
N ASP A 197 -10.82 -5.44 16.10
CA ASP A 197 -11.51 -5.93 17.29
C ASP A 197 -12.12 -7.32 17.04
N ASN A 198 -12.92 -7.46 15.97
CA ASN A 198 -13.57 -8.71 15.60
C ASN A 198 -12.59 -9.81 15.19
N TRP A 199 -11.47 -9.45 14.57
CA TRP A 199 -10.43 -10.42 14.22
C TRP A 199 -9.79 -11.03 15.46
N VAL A 200 -9.43 -10.18 16.43
CA VAL A 200 -8.80 -10.60 17.67
C VAL A 200 -9.76 -11.41 18.55
N GLU A 201 -11.04 -11.00 18.59
CA GLU A 201 -12.08 -11.70 19.37
C GLU A 201 -12.41 -13.07 18.81
N ARG A 202 -12.55 -13.18 17.48
CA ARG A 202 -13.06 -14.40 16.83
C ARG A 202 -11.98 -15.39 16.40
N SER A 203 -10.73 -14.96 16.34
CA SER A 203 -9.64 -15.85 15.94
C SER A 203 -9.38 -16.93 16.99
N PRO A 204 -9.36 -18.22 16.60
CA PRO A 204 -8.99 -19.30 17.53
C PRO A 204 -7.53 -19.23 17.98
N THR A 205 -6.67 -18.56 17.20
CA THR A 205 -5.25 -18.32 17.50
C THR A 205 -5.09 -16.91 18.06
N PRO A 206 -4.69 -16.73 19.32
CA PRO A 206 -4.47 -15.40 19.89
C PRO A 206 -3.33 -14.67 19.17
N PHE A 207 -3.53 -13.37 18.88
CA PHE A 207 -2.53 -12.53 18.23
C PHE A 207 -2.71 -11.05 18.61
N VAL A 208 -1.72 -10.22 18.28
CA VAL A 208 -1.79 -8.77 18.40
C VAL A 208 -1.89 -8.18 16.99
N ALA A 209 -2.87 -7.32 16.76
CA ALA A 209 -3.00 -6.58 15.51
C ALA A 209 -2.54 -5.13 15.67
N VAL A 210 -1.92 -4.60 14.62
CA VAL A 210 -1.49 -3.20 14.53
C VAL A 210 -1.93 -2.64 13.19
N SER A 211 -2.58 -1.47 13.15
CA SER A 211 -2.90 -0.78 11.91
C SER A 211 -2.23 0.59 11.86
N ILE A 212 -1.63 0.94 10.71
CA ILE A 212 -0.73 2.10 10.56
C ILE A 212 -1.44 3.23 9.83
N TYR A 213 -1.41 4.46 10.40
CA TYR A 213 -1.68 5.70 9.69
C TYR A 213 -0.37 6.18 9.06
N TYR A 214 -0.39 6.59 7.79
CA TYR A 214 0.77 7.08 7.05
C TYR A 214 0.37 8.18 6.07
N ARG A 215 1.29 9.08 5.74
CA ARG A 215 1.01 10.18 4.82
C ARG A 215 0.66 9.71 3.43
N LEU A 216 -0.29 10.40 2.81
CA LEU A 216 -0.93 10.05 1.55
C LEU A 216 -0.78 11.18 0.52
N SER A 217 -1.17 10.88 -0.73
CA SER A 217 -1.23 11.86 -1.83
C SER A 217 0.08 12.65 -1.96
N SER A 218 0.02 13.91 -2.34
CA SER A 218 1.21 14.77 -2.47
C SER A 218 1.96 15.00 -1.15
N LEU A 219 1.34 14.79 0.01
CA LEU A 219 2.03 14.89 1.32
C LEU A 219 2.92 13.69 1.62
N GLY A 220 2.58 12.52 1.10
CA GLY A 220 3.33 11.27 1.26
C GLY A 220 4.25 10.92 0.10
N PHE A 221 3.92 11.38 -1.11
CA PHE A 221 4.53 10.88 -2.35
C PHE A 221 4.88 11.98 -3.36
N LEU A 222 5.14 13.21 -2.89
CA LEU A 222 5.66 14.26 -3.74
C LEU A 222 7.05 13.89 -4.28
N ALA A 223 7.25 14.04 -5.61
CA ALA A 223 8.54 13.88 -6.25
C ALA A 223 8.94 15.16 -6.97
N ALA A 224 10.14 15.69 -6.67
CA ALA A 224 10.71 16.83 -7.36
C ALA A 224 11.52 16.36 -8.58
N PRO A 225 11.39 17.02 -9.75
CA PRO A 225 11.96 16.53 -11.01
C PRO A 225 13.48 16.68 -11.15
N GLU A 226 14.12 17.47 -10.31
CA GLU A 226 15.54 17.82 -10.47
C GLU A 226 16.49 16.93 -9.69
N ALA A 227 16.09 15.69 -9.47
CA ALA A 227 16.87 14.76 -8.69
C ALA A 227 17.26 13.46 -9.42
N PRO A 228 17.61 13.44 -10.69
CA PRO A 228 17.62 12.17 -11.38
C PRO A 228 18.85 11.31 -11.16
N ASP A 229 20.04 11.88 -11.20
CA ASP A 229 21.28 11.08 -11.26
C ASP A 229 22.18 11.23 -10.06
N LYS A 230 21.78 12.04 -9.14
CA LYS A 230 22.60 12.45 -8.02
C LYS A 230 21.89 12.31 -6.68
N GLY A 231 20.78 11.58 -6.66
CA GLY A 231 19.89 11.52 -5.50
C GLY A 231 19.26 12.89 -5.24
N ILE A 232 18.04 12.94 -4.70
CA ILE A 232 17.48 14.26 -4.36
C ILE A 232 18.52 14.98 -3.54
N HIS A 233 18.99 16.02 -4.18
CA HIS A 233 20.27 16.49 -3.84
C HIS A 233 20.30 17.01 -2.49
N ALA A 234 21.08 16.32 -1.80
CA ALA A 234 21.91 16.90 -0.78
C ALA A 234 22.40 18.32 -1.11
N GLY A 235 21.88 19.07 -1.90
CA GLY A 235 22.33 20.41 -2.27
C GLY A 235 21.24 21.45 -2.21
N GLU A 236 20.02 21.11 -2.56
CA GLU A 236 18.94 22.09 -2.65
C GLU A 236 17.95 22.03 -1.50
N ASP A 237 17.56 20.84 -1.05
CA ASP A 237 16.81 20.65 0.19
C ASP A 237 17.12 19.27 0.80
N PRO A 238 18.16 19.17 1.64
CA PRO A 238 18.58 17.91 2.24
C PRO A 238 17.51 17.27 3.11
N GLU A 239 16.43 17.98 3.43
CA GLU A 239 15.31 17.46 4.21
C GLU A 239 14.12 17.03 3.33
N LEU A 240 14.19 17.14 2.00
CA LEU A 240 13.22 16.53 1.11
C LEU A 240 13.42 15.03 1.07
N LEU A 241 12.36 14.28 1.36
CA LEU A 241 12.35 12.83 1.34
C LEU A 241 11.32 12.33 0.32
N LEU A 242 11.79 11.59 -0.69
CA LEU A 242 10.90 10.84 -1.56
C LEU A 242 10.25 9.69 -0.79
N ASN A 243 9.08 9.25 -1.24
CA ASN A 243 8.38 8.12 -0.62
C ASN A 243 8.13 8.31 0.89
N ALA A 244 7.87 9.54 1.33
CA ALA A 244 7.72 9.86 2.74
C ALA A 244 6.67 8.98 3.45
N GLY A 245 5.58 8.60 2.77
CA GLY A 245 4.57 7.68 3.30
C GLY A 245 5.10 6.27 3.56
N LEU A 246 6.01 5.75 2.73
CA LEU A 246 6.67 4.46 2.98
C LEU A 246 7.67 4.56 4.14
N HIS A 247 8.35 5.69 4.30
CA HIS A 247 9.21 5.93 5.46
C HIS A 247 8.42 6.05 6.76
N ASP A 248 7.20 6.60 6.73
CA ASP A 248 6.29 6.61 7.87
C ASP A 248 5.95 5.17 8.30
N GLN A 249 5.60 4.30 7.34
CA GLN A 249 5.34 2.89 7.59
C GLN A 249 6.56 2.16 8.17
N ARG A 250 7.77 2.42 7.67
CA ARG A 250 9.01 1.84 8.24
C ARG A 250 9.25 2.32 9.67
N MET A 251 9.00 3.60 9.96
CA MET A 251 9.09 4.14 11.32
C MET A 251 8.10 3.43 12.26
N ALA A 252 6.86 3.18 11.80
CA ALA A 252 5.87 2.42 12.56
C ALA A 252 6.31 0.96 12.78
N LEU A 253 6.87 0.29 11.77
CA LEU A 253 7.43 -1.05 11.93
C LEU A 253 8.58 -1.06 12.94
N GLY A 254 9.45 -0.06 12.91
CA GLY A 254 10.50 0.13 13.93
C GLY A 254 9.93 0.34 15.34
N PHE A 255 8.82 1.07 15.47
CA PHE A 255 8.08 1.20 16.72
C PHE A 255 7.54 -0.16 17.20
N VAL A 256 6.97 -0.96 16.31
CA VAL A 256 6.49 -2.33 16.62
C VAL A 256 7.66 -3.17 17.16
N GLN A 257 8.82 -3.14 16.50
CA GLN A 257 10.00 -3.90 16.96
C GLN A 257 10.43 -3.52 18.38
N ARG A 258 10.36 -2.24 18.74
CA ARG A 258 10.78 -1.76 20.07
C ARG A 258 9.74 -1.99 21.17
N HIS A 259 8.45 -1.84 20.86
CA HIS A 259 7.44 -1.65 21.88
C HIS A 259 6.31 -2.69 21.90
N ILE A 260 6.15 -3.52 20.86
CA ILE A 260 4.98 -4.41 20.76
C ILE A 260 4.93 -5.46 21.89
N ARG A 261 6.06 -5.78 22.50
CA ARG A 261 6.14 -6.66 23.66
C ARG A 261 5.32 -6.12 24.84
N SER A 262 5.29 -4.82 25.05
CA SER A 262 4.47 -4.18 26.10
C SER A 262 2.98 -4.37 25.89
N PHE A 263 2.55 -4.66 24.66
CA PHE A 263 1.18 -4.98 24.28
C PHE A 263 0.92 -6.50 24.13
N GLY A 264 1.87 -7.34 24.55
CA GLY A 264 1.77 -8.80 24.51
C GLY A 264 2.27 -9.46 23.22
N GLY A 265 2.74 -8.69 22.24
CA GLY A 265 3.24 -9.19 20.96
C GLY A 265 4.70 -9.63 21.00
N ASP A 266 5.09 -10.47 20.03
CA ASP A 266 6.46 -10.91 19.81
C ASP A 266 7.09 -10.19 18.62
N PRO A 267 8.10 -9.32 18.83
CA PRO A 267 8.77 -8.62 17.74
C PRO A 267 9.48 -9.57 16.76
N ASN A 268 9.77 -10.82 17.16
CA ASN A 268 10.38 -11.83 16.30
C ASN A 268 9.34 -12.61 15.46
N ARG A 269 8.05 -12.33 15.62
CA ARG A 269 6.95 -12.99 14.87
C ARG A 269 6.00 -11.96 14.27
N VAL A 270 6.56 -11.00 13.54
CA VAL A 270 5.82 -9.93 12.86
C VAL A 270 5.51 -10.34 11.43
N THR A 271 4.24 -10.32 11.07
CA THR A 271 3.74 -10.47 9.69
C THR A 271 3.16 -9.13 9.24
N ILE A 272 3.61 -8.63 8.09
CA ILE A 272 3.01 -7.43 7.48
C ILE A 272 1.92 -7.83 6.49
N MET A 273 0.82 -7.10 6.47
CA MET A 273 -0.35 -7.35 5.64
C MET A 273 -0.84 -6.06 5.02
N GLY A 274 -1.36 -6.14 3.82
CA GLY A 274 -2.00 -4.99 3.19
C GLY A 274 -2.85 -5.37 1.99
N GLN A 275 -3.75 -4.47 1.61
CA GLN A 275 -4.63 -4.64 0.47
C GLN A 275 -4.40 -3.51 -0.54
N SER A 276 -4.43 -3.81 -1.87
CA SER A 276 -4.28 -2.79 -2.93
C SER A 276 -2.95 -2.02 -2.78
N ALA A 277 -2.96 -0.68 -2.71
CA ALA A 277 -1.78 0.13 -2.42
C ALA A 277 -1.10 -0.25 -1.08
N GLY A 278 -1.86 -0.77 -0.09
CA GLY A 278 -1.30 -1.35 1.12
C GLY A 278 -0.48 -2.61 0.84
N ALA A 279 -0.94 -3.48 -0.05
CA ALA A 279 -0.15 -4.62 -0.53
C ALA A 279 1.04 -4.16 -1.40
N GLY A 280 0.90 -3.05 -2.15
CA GLY A 280 2.00 -2.37 -2.81
C GLY A 280 3.05 -1.88 -1.81
N SER A 281 2.64 -1.35 -0.66
CA SER A 281 3.52 -1.00 0.44
C SER A 281 4.22 -2.23 1.03
N VAL A 282 3.49 -3.33 1.26
CA VAL A 282 4.07 -4.60 1.73
C VAL A 282 5.16 -5.10 0.77
N GLY A 283 4.88 -5.14 -0.54
CA GLY A 283 5.86 -5.48 -1.56
C GLY A 283 7.08 -4.55 -1.54
N SER A 284 6.86 -3.25 -1.36
CA SER A 284 7.91 -2.24 -1.20
C SER A 284 8.80 -2.51 0.02
N HIS A 285 8.21 -2.90 1.15
CA HIS A 285 8.97 -3.22 2.36
C HIS A 285 9.74 -4.53 2.25
N ILE A 286 9.20 -5.55 1.55
CA ILE A 286 9.96 -6.76 1.23
C ILE A 286 11.24 -6.39 0.46
N VAL A 287 11.11 -5.54 -0.54
CA VAL A 287 12.24 -5.04 -1.33
C VAL A 287 13.22 -4.25 -0.46
N ALA A 288 12.73 -3.30 0.33
CA ALA A 288 13.58 -2.40 1.13
C ALA A 288 14.28 -3.10 2.31
N GLN A 289 13.65 -4.07 2.99
CA GLN A 289 14.25 -4.78 4.12
C GLN A 289 15.54 -5.49 3.74
N ASN A 290 15.57 -6.02 2.56
CA ASN A 290 16.67 -6.81 2.08
C ASN A 290 17.96 -5.98 1.82
N ASP A 291 17.91 -4.66 1.71
CA ASP A 291 19.09 -3.79 1.56
C ASP A 291 19.84 -3.55 2.86
N ASN A 292 19.16 -3.76 3.99
CA ASN A 292 19.78 -3.69 5.30
C ASN A 292 19.54 -4.99 6.08
N PRO A 293 20.40 -6.01 5.94
CA PRO A 293 20.22 -7.31 6.59
C PRO A 293 20.26 -7.24 8.11
N ASN A 294 20.71 -6.11 8.69
CA ASN A 294 20.71 -5.89 10.13
C ASN A 294 19.40 -5.29 10.65
N GLU A 295 18.47 -4.92 9.76
CA GLU A 295 17.17 -4.34 10.10
C GLU A 295 16.05 -5.31 9.71
N GLN A 296 15.78 -6.30 10.55
CA GLN A 296 14.67 -7.22 10.36
C GLN A 296 13.40 -6.66 11.01
N LEU A 297 12.54 -6.00 10.22
CA LEU A 297 11.31 -5.37 10.71
C LEU A 297 10.12 -6.34 10.72
N PHE A 298 10.15 -7.39 9.92
CA PHE A 298 9.08 -8.39 9.80
C PHE A 298 9.65 -9.71 9.27
N HIS A 299 8.83 -10.77 9.36
CA HIS A 299 9.26 -12.14 9.07
C HIS A 299 8.41 -12.81 7.98
N ARG A 300 7.19 -12.33 7.74
CA ARG A 300 6.23 -12.87 6.76
C ARG A 300 5.41 -11.75 6.16
N ALA A 301 4.72 -12.04 5.04
CA ALA A 301 3.87 -11.07 4.38
C ALA A 301 2.57 -11.68 3.86
N ILE A 302 1.50 -10.87 3.88
CA ILE A 302 0.21 -11.17 3.26
C ILE A 302 -0.11 -10.03 2.29
N LEU A 303 -0.24 -10.34 1.00
CA LEU A 303 -0.50 -9.38 -0.06
C LEU A 303 -1.88 -9.64 -0.69
N GLN A 304 -2.86 -8.80 -0.36
CA GLN A 304 -4.21 -8.86 -0.93
C GLN A 304 -4.27 -7.91 -2.12
N SER A 305 -4.45 -8.43 -3.34
CA SER A 305 -4.41 -7.62 -4.56
C SER A 305 -3.13 -6.78 -4.64
N TRP A 306 -1.97 -7.42 -4.73
CA TRP A 306 -0.71 -6.68 -4.76
C TRP A 306 -0.68 -5.69 -5.92
N TYR A 307 -0.89 -4.42 -5.59
CA TYR A 307 -0.89 -3.31 -6.52
C TYR A 307 0.53 -3.01 -7.00
N ARG A 308 0.80 -3.32 -8.28
CA ARG A 308 2.09 -3.11 -8.94
C ARG A 308 2.03 -1.86 -9.80
N ALA A 309 2.03 -0.70 -9.14
CA ALA A 309 2.15 0.58 -9.85
C ALA A 309 3.53 0.71 -10.51
N PRO A 310 3.61 1.34 -11.69
CA PRO A 310 4.90 1.67 -12.31
C PRO A 310 5.75 2.53 -11.37
N LEU A 311 6.95 2.05 -11.05
CA LEU A 311 7.89 2.77 -10.20
C LEU A 311 8.74 3.74 -11.05
N LEU A 312 8.16 4.89 -11.36
CA LEU A 312 8.79 5.91 -12.18
C LEU A 312 9.90 6.64 -11.43
N ASN A 313 10.88 7.20 -12.15
CA ASN A 313 11.87 8.08 -11.53
C ASN A 313 11.29 9.50 -11.32
N PRO A 314 11.90 10.33 -10.46
CA PRO A 314 11.39 11.67 -10.17
C PRO A 314 11.26 12.61 -11.39
N VAL A 315 12.10 12.44 -12.43
CA VAL A 315 12.02 13.24 -13.66
C VAL A 315 10.75 12.96 -14.42
N GLU A 316 10.31 11.72 -14.42
CA GLU A 316 9.06 11.30 -15.08
C GLU A 316 7.82 11.85 -14.35
N ARG A 317 7.98 12.36 -13.13
CA ARG A 317 6.94 13.06 -12.35
C ARG A 317 6.92 14.58 -12.58
N LYS A 318 7.72 15.10 -13.50
CA LYS A 318 7.83 16.56 -13.76
C LYS A 318 6.48 17.20 -14.12
N ALA A 319 5.63 16.51 -14.85
CA ALA A 319 4.29 17.03 -15.19
C ALA A 319 3.45 17.26 -13.92
N ALA A 320 3.42 16.29 -13.01
CA ALA A 320 2.71 16.38 -11.73
C ALA A 320 3.25 17.52 -10.84
N TRP A 321 4.58 17.60 -10.72
CA TRP A 321 5.25 18.69 -10.00
C TRP A 321 4.88 20.05 -10.56
N ASN A 322 5.03 20.25 -11.87
CA ASN A 322 4.74 21.52 -12.53
C ASN A 322 3.27 21.91 -12.38
N TYR A 323 2.36 20.95 -12.55
CA TYR A 323 0.95 21.21 -12.36
C TYR A 323 0.66 21.71 -10.93
N LEU A 324 1.08 20.96 -9.92
CA LEU A 324 0.85 21.29 -8.52
C LEU A 324 1.42 22.67 -8.16
N THR A 325 2.70 22.90 -8.47
CA THR A 325 3.40 24.14 -8.11
C THR A 325 2.77 25.38 -8.78
N ASN A 326 2.39 25.26 -10.06
CA ASN A 326 1.69 26.32 -10.78
C ASN A 326 0.30 26.58 -10.19
N ARG A 327 -0.44 25.51 -9.88
CA ARG A 327 -1.83 25.61 -9.42
C ARG A 327 -1.96 26.26 -8.06
N VAL A 328 -0.98 26.08 -7.17
CA VAL A 328 -0.96 26.71 -5.84
C VAL A 328 -0.18 28.02 -5.77
N GLY A 329 0.44 28.47 -6.87
CA GLY A 329 1.20 29.71 -6.94
C GLY A 329 2.63 29.60 -6.40
N CYS A 330 3.19 28.38 -6.32
CA CYS A 330 4.55 28.13 -5.87
C CYS A 330 5.54 27.87 -7.03
N SER A 331 5.23 28.34 -8.24
CA SER A 331 6.08 28.23 -9.43
C SER A 331 6.58 29.60 -9.86
N HIS A 332 7.90 29.72 -10.01
CA HIS A 332 8.53 30.94 -10.56
C HIS A 332 9.79 30.53 -11.31
N TRP A 333 10.01 31.13 -12.49
CA TRP A 333 11.13 30.77 -13.37
C TRP A 333 12.52 30.91 -12.74
N ALA A 334 12.67 31.77 -11.73
CA ALA A 334 13.94 32.01 -11.03
C ALA A 334 14.06 31.18 -9.72
N TRP A 335 13.10 30.32 -9.40
CA TRP A 335 13.14 29.53 -8.18
C TRP A 335 13.72 28.15 -8.47
N GLY A 336 14.68 27.71 -7.64
CA GLY A 336 15.05 26.30 -7.54
C GLY A 336 14.06 25.50 -6.71
N VAL A 337 14.26 24.18 -6.65
CA VAL A 337 13.39 23.23 -5.91
C VAL A 337 13.25 23.64 -4.44
N SER A 338 14.33 24.06 -3.79
CA SER A 338 14.34 24.43 -2.36
C SER A 338 13.33 25.55 -2.04
N ARG A 339 13.32 26.62 -2.84
CA ARG A 339 12.39 27.73 -2.65
C ARG A 339 10.94 27.36 -2.98
N THR A 340 10.75 26.53 -3.99
CA THR A 340 9.44 25.98 -4.34
C THR A 340 8.90 25.13 -3.19
N LEU A 341 9.72 24.26 -2.59
CA LEU A 341 9.34 23.45 -1.43
C LEU A 341 9.01 24.30 -0.20
N GLN A 342 9.78 25.38 0.04
CA GLN A 342 9.44 26.33 1.11
C GLN A 342 8.04 26.90 0.92
N CYS A 343 7.72 27.38 -0.29
CA CYS A 343 6.38 27.87 -0.63
C CYS A 343 5.31 26.78 -0.42
N LEU A 344 5.53 25.56 -0.92
CA LEU A 344 4.58 24.46 -0.76
C LEU A 344 4.31 24.09 0.70
N ARG A 345 5.28 24.29 1.61
CA ARG A 345 5.10 24.08 3.05
C ARG A 345 4.17 25.11 3.70
N GLU A 346 4.06 26.30 3.12
CA GLU A 346 3.24 27.42 3.61
C GLU A 346 1.81 27.39 3.05
N VAL A 347 1.56 26.62 1.99
CA VAL A 347 0.22 26.48 1.40
C VAL A 347 -0.69 25.75 2.39
N ASP A 348 -1.93 26.21 2.54
CA ASP A 348 -2.96 25.45 3.26
C ASP A 348 -3.12 24.02 2.72
N HIS A 349 -3.23 23.02 3.60
CA HIS A 349 -3.22 21.62 3.17
C HIS A 349 -4.43 21.26 2.31
N VAL A 350 -5.61 21.82 2.58
CA VAL A 350 -6.81 21.57 1.77
C VAL A 350 -6.59 22.10 0.35
N LYS A 351 -6.07 23.32 0.22
CA LYS A 351 -5.73 23.92 -1.09
C LYS A 351 -4.67 23.09 -1.83
N LEU A 352 -3.67 22.60 -1.12
CA LEU A 352 -2.60 21.78 -1.71
C LEU A 352 -3.15 20.47 -2.25
N ILE A 353 -3.94 19.75 -1.45
CA ILE A 353 -4.53 18.46 -1.84
C ILE A 353 -5.55 18.64 -2.95
N GLN A 354 -6.42 19.64 -2.89
CA GLN A 354 -7.39 19.90 -3.96
C GLN A 354 -6.71 20.24 -5.29
N ALA A 355 -5.58 20.92 -5.25
CA ALA A 355 -4.77 21.16 -6.45
C ALA A 355 -4.14 19.86 -6.99
N ALA A 356 -3.69 18.99 -6.09
CA ALA A 356 -3.17 17.68 -6.45
C ALA A 356 -4.24 16.79 -7.11
N ASP A 357 -5.44 16.74 -6.54
CA ASP A 357 -6.58 15.98 -7.04
C ASP A 357 -7.08 16.52 -8.39
N GLU A 358 -7.12 17.85 -8.54
CA GLU A 358 -7.48 18.51 -9.80
C GLU A 358 -6.52 18.12 -10.93
N GLY A 359 -5.22 18.00 -10.62
CA GLY A 359 -4.22 17.52 -11.56
C GLY A 359 -4.53 16.12 -12.08
N MET A 360 -4.86 15.20 -11.20
CA MET A 360 -5.24 13.83 -11.57
C MET A 360 -6.50 13.79 -12.45
N ALA A 361 -7.52 14.59 -12.12
CA ALA A 361 -8.77 14.61 -12.86
C ALA A 361 -8.66 15.23 -14.26
N LYS A 362 -7.83 16.28 -14.42
CA LYS A 362 -7.73 17.05 -15.68
C LYS A 362 -6.68 16.52 -16.65
N HIS A 363 -5.67 15.84 -16.16
CA HIS A 363 -4.53 15.38 -16.93
C HIS A 363 -4.25 13.88 -16.74
N PRO A 364 -5.25 13.00 -16.96
CA PRO A 364 -5.08 11.58 -16.69
C PRO A 364 -3.88 10.97 -17.44
N LYS A 365 -3.61 11.39 -18.68
CA LYS A 365 -2.48 10.87 -19.48
C LYS A 365 -1.10 11.21 -18.90
N ASP A 366 -0.99 12.37 -18.20
CA ASP A 366 0.29 12.85 -17.66
C ASP A 366 0.40 12.60 -16.14
N THR A 367 -0.68 12.13 -15.52
CA THR A 367 -0.85 12.16 -14.08
C THR A 367 -1.41 10.88 -13.48
N ASP A 368 -1.71 9.85 -14.29
CA ASP A 368 -2.33 8.59 -13.87
C ASP A 368 -1.59 7.92 -12.71
N TRP A 369 -0.27 8.14 -12.63
CA TRP A 369 0.57 7.63 -11.56
C TRP A 369 1.09 8.74 -10.63
N MET A 370 0.37 9.88 -10.52
CA MET A 370 0.68 10.89 -9.53
C MET A 370 0.65 10.33 -8.12
N TRP A 371 1.47 10.88 -7.27
CA TRP A 371 1.48 10.58 -5.84
C TRP A 371 1.60 9.09 -5.52
N GLN A 372 2.36 8.38 -6.32
CA GLN A 372 2.74 6.98 -6.16
C GLN A 372 4.20 6.88 -5.70
N PRO A 373 4.64 5.74 -5.14
CA PRO A 373 6.06 5.49 -4.91
C PRO A 373 6.90 5.71 -6.17
N VAL A 374 8.14 6.14 -5.98
CA VAL A 374 9.10 6.43 -7.06
C VAL A 374 10.44 5.77 -6.79
N LEU A 375 11.22 5.52 -7.83
CA LEU A 375 12.64 5.14 -7.69
C LEU A 375 13.40 6.26 -7.00
N ASP A 376 13.95 6.01 -5.82
CA ASP A 376 14.58 7.03 -4.99
C ASP A 376 16.05 6.73 -4.67
N ASN A 377 16.58 5.61 -5.20
CA ASN A 377 17.93 5.10 -4.93
C ASN A 377 18.22 4.88 -3.42
N LYS A 378 17.19 4.86 -2.59
CA LYS A 378 17.26 4.57 -1.14
C LYS A 378 16.44 3.34 -0.77
N LEU A 379 15.13 3.43 -0.82
CA LEU A 379 14.25 2.27 -0.66
C LEU A 379 14.26 1.38 -1.91
N PHE A 380 14.37 2.00 -3.08
CA PHE A 380 14.35 1.34 -4.37
C PHE A 380 15.58 1.71 -5.19
N LYS A 381 16.55 0.81 -5.25
CA LYS A 381 17.75 0.95 -6.10
C LYS A 381 17.50 0.48 -7.53
N ASP A 382 16.46 -0.31 -7.75
CA ASP A 382 16.02 -0.85 -9.02
C ASP A 382 14.51 -1.16 -8.97
N THR A 383 13.95 -1.69 -10.06
CA THR A 383 12.54 -2.09 -10.11
C THR A 383 12.23 -3.21 -9.11
N PRO A 384 11.01 -3.25 -8.54
CA PRO A 384 10.62 -4.28 -7.57
C PRO A 384 10.82 -5.71 -8.08
N SER A 385 10.53 -5.96 -9.36
CA SER A 385 10.69 -7.27 -9.98
C SER A 385 12.13 -7.78 -10.00
N ARG A 386 13.12 -6.90 -10.16
CA ARG A 386 14.54 -7.25 -10.05
C ARG A 386 14.98 -7.41 -8.61
N LEU A 387 14.56 -6.48 -7.76
CA LEU A 387 14.97 -6.46 -6.36
C LEU A 387 14.42 -7.66 -5.57
N ILE A 388 13.21 -8.10 -5.81
CA ILE A 388 12.64 -9.30 -5.16
C ILE A 388 13.41 -10.56 -5.55
N ARG A 389 13.77 -10.71 -6.83
CA ARG A 389 14.53 -11.88 -7.30
C ARG A 389 15.94 -11.99 -6.73
N ALA A 390 16.54 -10.87 -6.37
CA ALA A 390 17.90 -10.80 -5.85
C ALA A 390 18.03 -11.11 -4.35
N ARG A 391 16.94 -11.56 -3.66
CA ARG A 391 16.86 -11.42 -2.20
C ARG A 391 16.42 -12.66 -1.44
N THR A 392 16.70 -12.66 -0.11
CA THR A 392 16.27 -13.71 0.80
C THR A 392 14.74 -13.77 0.82
N PRO A 393 14.16 -14.87 0.39
CA PRO A 393 12.72 -15.02 0.34
C PRO A 393 12.13 -15.13 1.76
N ILE A 394 10.97 -14.52 1.94
CA ILE A 394 10.13 -14.71 3.12
C ILE A 394 8.87 -15.47 2.72
N ASP A 395 8.25 -16.19 3.65
CA ASP A 395 6.98 -16.86 3.41
C ASP A 395 5.88 -15.84 3.13
N VAL A 396 5.01 -16.13 2.15
CA VAL A 396 4.02 -15.19 1.63
C VAL A 396 2.66 -15.85 1.41
N ILE A 397 1.59 -15.17 1.84
CA ILE A 397 0.26 -15.34 1.25
C ILE A 397 0.07 -14.25 0.21
N VAL A 398 -0.40 -14.61 -0.98
CA VAL A 398 -0.74 -13.67 -2.05
C VAL A 398 -2.02 -14.07 -2.76
N GLY A 399 -2.90 -13.13 -3.03
CA GLY A 399 -4.12 -13.44 -3.75
C GLY A 399 -4.90 -12.22 -4.18
N HIS A 400 -6.05 -12.46 -4.78
CA HIS A 400 -6.86 -11.42 -5.40
C HIS A 400 -8.32 -11.87 -5.55
N PRO A 401 -9.29 -10.94 -5.66
CA PRO A 401 -10.66 -11.25 -6.10
C PRO A 401 -10.71 -11.69 -7.56
N THR A 402 -11.75 -12.43 -7.92
CA THR A 402 -11.94 -12.95 -9.30
C THR A 402 -11.99 -11.83 -10.34
N HIS A 403 -12.66 -10.72 -10.04
CA HIS A 403 -12.82 -9.54 -10.90
C HIS A 403 -12.02 -8.35 -10.37
N ASP A 404 -10.72 -8.54 -10.18
CA ASP A 404 -9.85 -7.57 -9.53
C ASP A 404 -9.44 -6.45 -10.49
N ASN A 405 -10.34 -5.52 -10.76
CA ASN A 405 -10.14 -4.41 -11.68
C ASN A 405 -10.61 -3.08 -11.08
N VAL A 406 -9.89 -2.01 -11.36
CA VAL A 406 -10.19 -0.62 -10.94
C VAL A 406 -10.33 0.35 -12.12
N LEU A 407 -10.23 -0.14 -13.37
CA LEU A 407 -10.19 0.69 -14.57
C LEU A 407 -11.55 0.74 -15.28
N ASN A 408 -11.69 1.73 -16.17
CA ASN A 408 -12.88 1.90 -17.00
C ASN A 408 -12.93 0.92 -18.19
N ASN A 409 -14.05 0.89 -18.91
CA ASN A 409 -14.32 -0.03 -20.02
C ASN A 409 -13.77 0.48 -21.38
N ALA A 410 -12.59 1.12 -21.42
CA ALA A 410 -11.96 1.48 -22.70
C ALA A 410 -11.32 0.25 -23.37
N PRO A 411 -11.08 0.27 -24.70
CA PRO A 411 -10.42 -0.82 -25.40
C PRO A 411 -9.03 -1.14 -24.80
N PHE A 412 -8.66 -2.42 -24.74
CA PHE A 412 -7.44 -2.89 -24.09
C PHE A 412 -6.16 -2.15 -24.54
N PRO A 413 -5.88 -1.93 -25.84
CA PRO A 413 -4.68 -1.19 -26.25
C PRO A 413 -4.60 0.23 -25.69
N GLN A 414 -5.75 0.90 -25.57
CA GLN A 414 -5.83 2.25 -25.02
C GLN A 414 -5.57 2.22 -23.51
N LEU A 415 -6.16 1.27 -22.78
CA LEU A 415 -5.93 1.11 -21.34
C LEU A 415 -4.50 0.75 -21.03
N ALA A 416 -3.92 -0.23 -21.76
CA ALA A 416 -2.55 -0.66 -21.57
C ALA A 416 -1.56 0.50 -21.80
N LYS A 417 -1.78 1.30 -22.85
CA LYS A 417 -0.93 2.46 -23.15
C LYS A 417 -1.09 3.61 -22.15
N ALA A 418 -2.30 3.85 -21.69
CA ALA A 418 -2.57 4.86 -20.64
C ALA A 418 -1.92 4.45 -19.32
N THR A 419 -2.09 3.19 -18.91
CA THR A 419 -1.54 2.68 -17.65
C THR A 419 -0.01 2.55 -17.68
N TYR A 420 0.54 2.11 -18.82
CA TYR A 420 1.97 1.88 -19.00
C TYR A 420 2.49 2.65 -20.23
N PRO A 421 2.76 3.96 -20.10
CA PRO A 421 3.09 4.83 -21.23
C PRO A 421 4.35 4.41 -22.02
N LYS A 422 5.23 3.59 -21.42
CA LYS A 422 6.46 3.10 -22.07
C LYS A 422 6.25 1.91 -23.00
N LEU A 423 5.10 1.24 -22.94
CA LEU A 423 4.80 0.16 -23.89
C LEU A 423 4.86 0.67 -25.33
N SER A 424 5.64 0.02 -26.17
CA SER A 424 5.64 0.28 -27.62
C SER A 424 4.40 -0.34 -28.29
N SER A 425 4.13 0.04 -29.52
CA SER A 425 3.07 -0.63 -30.31
C SER A 425 3.36 -2.12 -30.52
N SER A 426 4.63 -2.51 -30.59
CA SER A 426 5.04 -3.91 -30.67
C SER A 426 4.70 -4.66 -29.38
N ASP A 427 4.97 -4.06 -28.20
CA ASP A 427 4.65 -4.70 -26.92
C ASP A 427 3.14 -4.90 -26.76
N ILE A 428 2.36 -3.89 -27.15
CA ILE A 428 0.89 -3.97 -27.13
C ILE A 428 0.40 -5.10 -28.05
N HIS A 429 0.99 -5.23 -29.24
CA HIS A 429 0.62 -6.30 -30.16
C HIS A 429 0.98 -7.69 -29.61
N VAL A 430 2.11 -7.83 -28.92
CA VAL A 430 2.45 -9.08 -28.23
C VAL A 430 1.42 -9.43 -27.16
N LEU A 431 0.97 -8.43 -26.37
CA LEU A 431 -0.09 -8.61 -25.39
C LEU A 431 -1.41 -8.98 -26.06
N GLU A 432 -1.87 -8.27 -27.10
CA GLU A 432 -3.10 -8.59 -27.84
C GLU A 432 -3.11 -10.04 -28.34
N ASN A 433 -1.98 -10.51 -28.87
CA ASN A 433 -1.85 -11.90 -29.33
C ASN A 433 -1.99 -12.91 -28.18
N ALA A 434 -1.43 -12.61 -27.00
CA ALA A 434 -1.54 -13.49 -25.84
C ALA A 434 -3.00 -13.64 -25.36
N TYR A 435 -3.79 -12.58 -25.44
CA TYR A 435 -5.21 -12.63 -25.07
C TYR A 435 -6.09 -13.20 -26.17
N SER A 436 -5.79 -12.93 -27.44
CA SER A 436 -6.54 -13.49 -28.58
C SER A 436 -6.39 -15.01 -28.70
N ALA A 437 -5.26 -15.57 -28.27
CA ALA A 437 -5.03 -17.01 -28.21
C ALA A 437 -5.77 -17.71 -27.05
N SER A 438 -6.39 -16.94 -26.15
CA SER A 438 -7.11 -17.44 -24.98
C SER A 438 -8.61 -17.48 -25.24
N ASN A 439 -9.34 -18.39 -24.58
CA ASN A 439 -10.80 -18.48 -24.66
C ASN A 439 -11.51 -17.39 -23.83
N ILE A 440 -11.03 -16.16 -23.92
CA ILE A 440 -11.64 -15.00 -23.25
C ILE A 440 -12.49 -14.27 -24.28
N GLY A 441 -13.73 -13.93 -23.94
CA GLY A 441 -14.59 -13.09 -24.77
C GLY A 441 -13.91 -11.75 -25.06
N SER A 442 -14.03 -11.25 -26.29
CA SER A 442 -13.37 -10.00 -26.71
C SER A 442 -13.77 -8.80 -25.84
N GLU A 443 -15.00 -8.80 -25.33
CA GLU A 443 -15.54 -7.81 -24.40
C GLU A 443 -14.91 -7.89 -23.00
N ASP A 444 -14.44 -9.05 -22.57
CA ASP A 444 -13.83 -9.29 -21.26
C ASP A 444 -12.30 -9.03 -21.26
N VAL A 445 -11.67 -9.01 -22.42
CA VAL A 445 -10.21 -8.84 -22.54
C VAL A 445 -9.69 -7.60 -21.82
N PRO A 446 -10.30 -6.41 -21.92
CA PRO A 446 -9.81 -5.23 -21.22
C PRO A 446 -9.79 -5.42 -19.70
N GLU A 447 -10.86 -5.97 -19.13
CA GLU A 447 -10.96 -6.23 -17.69
C GLU A 447 -9.91 -7.26 -17.25
N VAL A 448 -9.87 -8.41 -17.90
CA VAL A 448 -8.96 -9.50 -17.54
C VAL A 448 -7.50 -9.07 -17.69
N ALA A 449 -7.14 -8.44 -18.81
CA ALA A 449 -5.76 -8.04 -19.08
C ALA A 449 -5.23 -7.02 -18.08
N MET A 450 -6.05 -6.02 -17.73
CA MET A 450 -5.63 -5.00 -16.77
C MET A 450 -5.65 -5.53 -15.33
N SER A 451 -6.57 -6.42 -14.99
CA SER A 451 -6.57 -7.14 -13.73
C SER A 451 -5.30 -7.98 -13.57
N GLU A 452 -4.91 -8.71 -14.61
CA GLU A 452 -3.67 -9.50 -14.61
C GLU A 452 -2.44 -8.60 -14.49
N ALA A 453 -2.36 -7.52 -15.25
CA ALA A 453 -1.23 -6.59 -15.19
C ALA A 453 -1.03 -5.97 -13.82
N MET A 454 -2.11 -5.49 -13.20
CA MET A 454 -2.04 -4.70 -11.98
C MET A 454 -2.01 -5.56 -10.70
N PHE A 455 -2.71 -6.71 -10.69
CA PHE A 455 -2.96 -7.47 -9.45
C PHE A 455 -2.68 -8.97 -9.60
N ARG A 456 -3.39 -9.67 -10.52
CA ARG A 456 -3.48 -11.13 -10.53
C ARG A 456 -2.13 -11.82 -10.81
N CYS A 457 -1.36 -11.30 -11.77
CA CYS A 457 -0.04 -11.85 -12.10
C CYS A 457 0.99 -11.75 -10.97
N SER A 458 0.72 -10.97 -9.93
CA SER A 458 1.57 -10.92 -8.75
C SER A 458 1.68 -12.28 -8.04
N SER A 459 0.61 -13.07 -8.03
CA SER A 459 0.60 -14.43 -7.46
C SER A 459 1.52 -15.36 -8.22
N HIS A 460 1.51 -15.27 -9.55
CA HIS A 460 2.38 -16.08 -10.40
C HIS A 460 3.84 -15.63 -10.34
N PHE A 461 4.06 -14.33 -10.26
CA PHE A 461 5.40 -13.76 -10.11
C PHE A 461 6.08 -14.20 -8.81
N ILE A 462 5.41 -14.03 -7.66
CA ILE A 462 5.96 -14.47 -6.36
C ILE A 462 6.00 -16.00 -6.28
N GLY A 463 4.95 -16.69 -6.74
CA GLY A 463 4.87 -18.14 -6.74
C GLY A 463 5.98 -18.84 -7.52
N GLY A 464 6.51 -18.18 -8.55
CA GLY A 464 7.64 -18.68 -9.33
C GLY A 464 9.02 -18.48 -8.68
N LEU A 465 9.11 -17.79 -7.52
CA LEU A 465 10.38 -17.57 -6.82
C LEU A 465 10.83 -18.83 -6.09
N GLN A 466 12.13 -19.08 -6.09
CA GLN A 466 12.72 -20.21 -5.37
C GLN A 466 12.90 -19.87 -3.88
N GLY A 467 12.50 -20.77 -3.01
CA GLY A 467 12.83 -20.78 -1.59
C GLY A 467 11.74 -20.39 -0.62
N PRO A 468 10.85 -19.38 -0.85
CA PRO A 468 9.76 -19.10 0.08
C PRO A 468 8.64 -20.13 -0.04
N ARG A 469 7.90 -20.33 1.06
CA ARG A 469 6.58 -20.95 0.97
C ARG A 469 5.60 -19.88 0.51
N VAL A 470 4.96 -20.12 -0.63
CA VAL A 470 3.95 -19.21 -1.18
C VAL A 470 2.61 -19.93 -1.16
N TYR A 471 1.62 -19.25 -0.61
CA TYR A 471 0.23 -19.69 -0.59
C TYR A 471 -0.60 -18.72 -1.41
N ALA A 472 -1.19 -19.21 -2.50
CA ALA A 472 -2.00 -18.38 -3.37
C ALA A 472 -3.50 -18.58 -3.14
N TYR A 473 -4.28 -17.48 -3.25
CA TYR A 473 -5.74 -17.56 -3.20
C TYR A 473 -6.42 -16.76 -4.30
N ARG A 474 -7.65 -17.16 -4.61
CA ARG A 474 -8.63 -16.38 -5.37
C ARG A 474 -9.88 -16.19 -4.49
N PHE A 475 -10.29 -14.96 -4.32
CA PHE A 475 -11.51 -14.64 -3.57
C PHE A 475 -12.68 -14.49 -4.53
N ASP A 476 -13.72 -15.30 -4.35
CA ASP A 476 -14.82 -15.45 -5.30
C ASP A 476 -16.20 -15.21 -4.67
N GLU A 477 -16.28 -14.47 -3.57
CA GLU A 477 -17.53 -14.04 -2.98
C GLU A 477 -17.80 -12.57 -3.32
N PRO A 478 -18.92 -12.27 -4.02
CA PRO A 478 -19.28 -10.90 -4.34
C PRO A 478 -19.63 -10.07 -3.10
N ASP A 479 -19.40 -8.77 -3.18
CA ASP A 479 -19.96 -7.81 -2.25
C ASP A 479 -21.49 -7.69 -2.46
N PRO A 480 -22.33 -8.05 -1.47
CA PRO A 480 -23.77 -8.11 -1.67
C PRO A 480 -24.45 -6.75 -1.78
N VAL A 481 -23.74 -5.66 -1.43
CA VAL A 481 -24.34 -4.32 -1.35
C VAL A 481 -24.18 -3.53 -2.63
N ASN A 482 -22.99 -3.58 -3.25
CA ASN A 482 -22.67 -2.71 -4.37
C ASN A 482 -22.20 -3.44 -5.63
N TYR A 483 -21.86 -4.73 -5.53
CA TYR A 483 -21.29 -5.47 -6.66
C TYR A 483 -21.90 -6.86 -6.75
N GLU A 484 -22.31 -7.22 -7.95
CA GLU A 484 -22.74 -8.58 -8.27
C GLU A 484 -21.56 -9.56 -8.44
N ARG A 485 -20.34 -9.05 -8.36
CA ARG A 485 -19.09 -9.77 -8.63
C ARG A 485 -18.09 -9.59 -7.48
N ALA A 486 -17.15 -10.52 -7.34
CA ALA A 486 -16.00 -10.38 -6.46
C ALA A 486 -14.99 -9.39 -7.06
N SER A 487 -15.27 -8.10 -6.94
CA SER A 487 -14.46 -7.01 -7.50
C SER A 487 -13.35 -6.57 -6.54
N HIS A 488 -12.53 -5.62 -6.96
CA HIS A 488 -11.41 -5.10 -6.17
C HIS A 488 -11.82 -4.75 -4.74
N SER A 489 -11.08 -5.27 -3.76
CA SER A 489 -11.34 -5.14 -2.32
C SER A 489 -12.51 -5.98 -1.75
N ALA A 490 -13.13 -6.88 -2.52
CA ALA A 490 -14.23 -7.71 -2.02
C ALA A 490 -13.82 -8.57 -0.81
N ASP A 491 -12.61 -9.14 -0.83
CA ASP A 491 -12.01 -9.86 0.29
C ASP A 491 -11.86 -8.97 1.53
N ASN A 492 -11.33 -7.78 1.35
CA ASN A 492 -11.12 -6.83 2.45
C ASN A 492 -12.45 -6.35 3.05
N TYR A 493 -13.44 -6.09 2.20
CA TYR A 493 -14.79 -5.80 2.62
C TYR A 493 -15.35 -6.90 3.54
N MET A 494 -15.22 -8.15 3.13
CA MET A 494 -15.73 -9.31 3.87
C MET A 494 -15.00 -9.48 5.22
N LEU A 495 -13.69 -9.28 5.25
CA LEU A 495 -12.87 -9.47 6.43
C LEU A 495 -13.08 -8.39 7.50
N PHE A 496 -13.54 -7.21 7.12
CA PHE A 496 -13.77 -6.08 8.03
C PHE A 496 -15.25 -5.68 8.12
N GLU A 497 -16.12 -6.67 8.30
CA GLU A 497 -17.54 -6.49 8.63
C GLU A 497 -18.32 -5.63 7.61
N GLY A 498 -17.99 -5.75 6.33
CA GLY A 498 -18.67 -4.98 5.29
C GLY A 498 -18.34 -3.50 5.30
N THR A 499 -17.13 -3.14 5.66
CA THR A 499 -16.67 -1.75 5.75
C THR A 499 -16.58 -1.06 4.39
N ARG A 500 -16.78 0.26 4.40
CA ARG A 500 -16.54 1.16 3.27
C ARG A 500 -15.94 2.47 3.78
N THR A 501 -15.02 3.03 3.02
CA THR A 501 -14.36 4.30 3.35
C THR A 501 -14.64 5.33 2.28
N GLY A 502 -15.12 6.52 2.66
CA GLY A 502 -15.17 7.70 1.79
C GLY A 502 -13.88 8.50 1.82
N SER A 503 -13.63 9.29 0.79
CA SER A 503 -12.46 10.18 0.69
C SER A 503 -12.49 11.32 1.72
N ASN A 504 -13.64 11.63 2.29
CA ASN A 504 -13.79 12.54 3.43
C ASN A 504 -13.49 11.89 4.79
N GLY A 505 -13.01 10.63 4.80
CA GLY A 505 -12.75 9.85 6.01
C GLY A 505 -13.99 9.26 6.65
N SER A 506 -15.15 9.32 6.01
CA SER A 506 -16.35 8.62 6.47
C SER A 506 -16.14 7.11 6.40
N VAL A 507 -16.72 6.39 7.35
CA VAL A 507 -16.70 4.93 7.40
C VAL A 507 -18.11 4.44 7.59
N THR A 508 -18.50 3.46 6.78
CA THR A 508 -19.78 2.77 6.92
C THR A 508 -19.54 1.27 6.99
N PHE A 509 -20.41 0.56 7.70
CA PHE A 509 -20.40 -0.89 7.80
C PHE A 509 -21.73 -1.43 7.29
N ASN A 510 -21.67 -2.54 6.53
CA ASN A 510 -22.84 -3.22 6.02
C ASN A 510 -22.86 -4.64 6.55
N ALA A 511 -23.99 -5.06 7.11
CA ALA A 511 -24.11 -6.37 7.72
C ALA A 511 -23.81 -7.49 6.71
N LEU A 512 -22.95 -8.40 7.09
CA LEU A 512 -22.70 -9.64 6.36
C LEU A 512 -23.87 -10.61 6.55
N THR A 513 -24.14 -11.40 5.53
CA THR A 513 -25.01 -12.60 5.69
C THR A 513 -24.33 -13.61 6.58
N GLU A 514 -25.08 -14.59 7.11
CA GLU A 514 -24.49 -15.63 7.94
C GLU A 514 -23.41 -16.43 7.19
N SER A 515 -23.65 -16.80 5.93
CA SER A 515 -22.67 -17.51 5.11
C SER A 515 -21.40 -16.68 4.83
N GLN A 516 -21.52 -15.37 4.66
CA GLN A 516 -20.38 -14.46 4.51
C GLN A 516 -19.60 -14.31 5.82
N ARG A 517 -20.27 -14.34 6.97
CA ARG A 517 -19.62 -14.33 8.27
C ARG A 517 -18.80 -15.59 8.49
N VAL A 518 -19.35 -16.77 8.16
CA VAL A 518 -18.61 -18.04 8.20
C VAL A 518 -17.37 -17.99 7.30
N LEU A 519 -17.50 -17.48 6.08
CA LEU A 519 -16.35 -17.29 5.19
C LEU A 519 -15.33 -16.31 5.77
N SER A 520 -15.77 -15.19 6.33
CA SER A 520 -14.88 -14.22 6.98
C SER A 520 -14.06 -14.86 8.09
N ASP A 521 -14.70 -15.64 8.97
CA ASP A 521 -14.02 -16.34 10.07
C ASP A 521 -13.02 -17.39 9.57
N GLU A 522 -13.38 -18.11 8.50
CA GLU A 522 -12.49 -19.07 7.85
C GLU A 522 -11.23 -18.40 7.31
N VAL A 523 -11.36 -17.32 6.54
CA VAL A 523 -10.21 -16.59 5.96
C VAL A 523 -9.34 -15.98 7.06
N ILE A 524 -9.96 -15.36 8.07
CA ILE A 524 -9.25 -14.79 9.23
C ILE A 524 -8.42 -15.88 9.92
N SER A 525 -9.01 -17.08 10.13
CA SER A 525 -8.29 -18.21 10.75
C SER A 525 -7.05 -18.60 9.96
N TYR A 526 -7.14 -18.74 8.64
CA TYR A 526 -5.98 -19.04 7.79
C TYR A 526 -4.90 -17.95 7.88
N PHE A 527 -5.29 -16.69 7.80
CA PHE A 527 -4.34 -15.57 7.83
C PHE A 527 -3.62 -15.45 9.18
N VAL A 528 -4.35 -15.64 10.28
CA VAL A 528 -3.76 -15.58 11.62
C VAL A 528 -2.89 -16.81 11.90
N ASN A 529 -3.28 -18.01 11.46
CA ASN A 529 -2.43 -19.20 11.57
C ASN A 529 -1.11 -19.01 10.80
N PHE A 530 -1.19 -18.48 9.58
CA PHE A 530 0.01 -18.13 8.82
C PHE A 530 0.88 -17.10 9.56
N ALA A 531 0.30 -16.06 10.10
CA ALA A 531 1.03 -15.07 10.89
C ALA A 531 1.71 -15.70 12.12
N ALA A 532 1.08 -16.68 12.74
CA ALA A 532 1.62 -17.35 13.91
C ALA A 532 2.73 -18.36 13.58
N THR A 533 2.59 -19.12 12.50
CA THR A 533 3.41 -20.33 12.24
C THR A 533 4.15 -20.32 10.91
N GLY A 534 3.69 -19.49 9.93
CA GLY A 534 4.10 -19.54 8.53
C GLY A 534 3.37 -20.62 7.72
N ASP A 535 2.38 -21.28 8.33
CA ASP A 535 1.48 -22.22 7.67
C ASP A 535 0.04 -21.75 7.92
N PRO A 536 -0.79 -21.50 6.89
CA PRO A 536 -2.16 -21.07 7.07
C PRO A 536 -3.06 -22.17 7.67
N ASN A 537 -2.65 -23.43 7.55
CA ASN A 537 -3.45 -24.56 7.99
C ASN A 537 -3.48 -24.67 9.52
N PRO A 538 -4.62 -25.06 10.11
CA PRO A 538 -4.67 -25.32 11.55
C PRO A 538 -3.73 -26.47 11.94
N PRO A 539 -3.19 -26.46 13.16
CA PRO A 539 -2.35 -27.55 13.65
C PRO A 539 -3.08 -28.88 13.55
N ARG A 540 -2.48 -29.86 12.89
CA ARG A 540 -3.01 -31.20 12.84
C ARG A 540 -2.61 -31.99 14.11
N PRO A 541 -3.50 -32.79 14.69
CA PRO A 541 -3.13 -33.72 15.74
C PRO A 541 -1.98 -34.64 15.28
N ALA A 542 -0.97 -34.82 16.11
CA ALA A 542 0.24 -35.59 15.79
C ALA A 542 -0.01 -37.11 15.64
N THR A 543 -1.23 -37.59 15.83
CA THR A 543 -1.60 -39.02 15.76
C THR A 543 -2.52 -39.27 14.57
N GLY A 544 -2.16 -40.29 13.77
CA GLY A 544 -2.82 -40.69 12.53
C GLY A 544 -4.26 -41.22 12.63
N ASP A 545 -4.98 -40.88 13.66
CA ASP A 545 -6.40 -41.19 13.81
C ASP A 545 -7.24 -40.03 13.30
N ALA A 546 -7.63 -40.12 12.03
CA ALA A 546 -8.53 -39.18 11.36
C ALA A 546 -9.95 -39.12 12.00
N GLN A 547 -10.13 -39.67 13.19
CA GLN A 547 -11.41 -39.83 13.87
C GLN A 547 -11.43 -39.43 15.36
N ALA A 548 -10.36 -38.80 15.88
CA ALA A 548 -10.30 -38.41 17.30
C ALA A 548 -10.68 -36.93 17.49
N THR A 549 -11.93 -36.73 17.81
CA THR A 549 -12.50 -35.79 18.78
C THR A 549 -12.25 -34.31 18.57
N LEU A 550 -13.12 -33.71 17.81
CA LEU A 550 -13.63 -32.37 18.09
C LEU A 550 -14.58 -32.50 19.29
N ALA A 551 -14.06 -32.31 20.49
CA ALA A 551 -14.88 -32.25 21.68
C ALA A 551 -15.57 -30.87 21.71
N GLU A 552 -16.90 -30.92 21.53
CA GLU A 552 -17.86 -29.91 21.96
C GLU A 552 -17.70 -28.48 21.42
N ALA A 553 -17.85 -28.31 20.09
CA ALA A 553 -18.42 -27.09 19.55
C ALA A 553 -19.91 -27.29 19.23
N PRO A 554 -20.78 -26.30 19.43
CA PRO A 554 -22.21 -26.48 19.20
C PRO A 554 -22.50 -26.78 17.72
N SER A 555 -23.40 -27.70 17.50
CA SER A 555 -23.94 -28.25 16.28
C SER A 555 -24.20 -27.19 15.17
N ALA A 556 -23.18 -26.92 14.37
CA ALA A 556 -23.32 -26.42 13.01
C ALA A 556 -22.48 -27.37 12.14
N GLN A 557 -23.04 -27.79 11.03
CA GLN A 557 -22.48 -28.73 10.07
C GLN A 557 -21.00 -28.47 9.83
N GLU A 558 -20.10 -29.41 10.23
CA GLU A 558 -18.65 -29.28 10.08
C GLU A 558 -18.29 -29.17 8.60
N HIS A 559 -18.20 -27.95 8.09
CA HIS A 559 -17.42 -27.68 6.89
C HIS A 559 -15.94 -27.71 7.31
N LEU A 560 -15.31 -28.89 7.11
CA LEU A 560 -13.86 -29.00 7.23
C LEU A 560 -13.24 -28.11 6.15
N SER A 561 -12.68 -26.97 6.55
CA SER A 561 -11.94 -26.10 5.66
C SER A 561 -10.84 -26.90 4.94
N PRO A 562 -10.67 -26.76 3.61
CA PRO A 562 -9.70 -27.54 2.87
C PRO A 562 -8.27 -27.20 3.31
N VAL A 563 -7.36 -28.16 3.13
CA VAL A 563 -5.92 -27.88 3.36
C VAL A 563 -5.44 -26.97 2.25
N TRP A 564 -4.98 -25.79 2.62
CA TRP A 564 -4.40 -24.81 1.69
C TRP A 564 -3.03 -25.30 1.21
N PRO A 565 -2.87 -25.64 -0.06
CA PRO A 565 -1.59 -26.10 -0.61
C PRO A 565 -0.64 -24.94 -0.86
N THR A 566 0.65 -25.21 -0.90
CA THR A 566 1.64 -24.26 -1.42
C THR A 566 1.52 -24.13 -2.94
N TYR A 567 1.90 -22.96 -3.47
CA TYR A 567 1.79 -22.63 -4.90
C TYR A 567 2.53 -23.60 -5.82
N ASP A 568 3.67 -24.14 -5.39
CA ASP A 568 4.49 -25.10 -6.15
C ASP A 568 3.80 -26.44 -6.43
N THR A 569 2.68 -26.72 -5.78
CA THR A 569 1.80 -27.86 -6.10
C THR A 569 0.97 -27.65 -7.37
N GLY A 570 1.03 -26.45 -7.99
CA GLY A 570 0.19 -26.10 -9.13
C GLY A 570 -1.27 -25.79 -8.78
N SER A 571 -1.52 -25.38 -7.53
CA SER A 571 -2.88 -25.17 -7.01
C SER A 571 -2.98 -23.90 -6.17
N ARG A 572 -4.22 -23.39 -6.03
CA ARG A 572 -4.57 -22.30 -5.11
C ARG A 572 -5.88 -22.60 -4.38
N ILE A 573 -6.12 -21.94 -3.26
CA ILE A 573 -7.42 -21.97 -2.57
C ILE A 573 -8.35 -20.95 -3.19
N VAL A 574 -9.64 -21.28 -3.29
CA VAL A 574 -10.72 -20.37 -3.68
C VAL A 574 -11.63 -20.16 -2.49
N PHE A 575 -11.73 -18.92 -2.05
CA PHE A 575 -12.61 -18.52 -0.97
C PHE A 575 -13.99 -18.15 -1.50
N ARG A 576 -15.00 -18.89 -1.07
CA ARG A 576 -16.41 -18.70 -1.43
C ARG A 576 -17.31 -19.05 -0.25
N ALA A 577 -18.37 -18.27 -0.05
CA ALA A 577 -19.31 -18.53 1.03
C ALA A 577 -20.05 -19.87 0.83
N PRO A 578 -20.30 -20.62 1.92
CA PRO A 578 -21.08 -21.85 1.85
C PRO A 578 -22.54 -21.58 1.50
N GLY A 579 -23.26 -22.57 0.93
CA GLY A 579 -24.69 -22.49 0.70
C GLY A 579 -25.15 -21.74 -0.55
N GLY A 580 -24.25 -21.51 -1.53
CA GLY A 580 -24.66 -21.02 -2.86
C GLY A 580 -24.51 -19.52 -3.09
N GLY A 581 -23.69 -18.84 -2.31
CA GLY A 581 -23.22 -17.49 -2.60
C GLY A 581 -24.29 -16.40 -2.79
N THR A 582 -23.83 -15.21 -3.12
CA THR A 582 -24.66 -14.04 -3.47
C THR A 582 -24.36 -13.57 -4.89
N GLY A 583 -25.15 -12.66 -5.45
CA GLY A 583 -24.90 -12.10 -6.77
C GLY A 583 -24.79 -13.15 -7.88
N ALA A 584 -23.70 -13.09 -8.66
CA ALA A 584 -23.42 -14.01 -9.76
C ALA A 584 -23.24 -15.47 -9.32
N ASN A 585 -22.93 -15.71 -8.06
CA ASN A 585 -22.72 -17.06 -7.50
C ASN A 585 -24.00 -17.66 -6.91
N ARG A 586 -25.16 -17.00 -7.03
CA ARG A 586 -26.45 -17.53 -6.51
C ARG A 586 -26.78 -18.86 -7.15
N GLY A 587 -26.92 -19.90 -6.34
CA GLY A 587 -27.26 -21.24 -6.80
C GLY A 587 -26.08 -22.06 -7.35
N VAL A 588 -24.87 -21.50 -7.38
CA VAL A 588 -23.65 -22.28 -7.64
C VAL A 588 -23.30 -23.02 -6.35
N PRO A 589 -23.08 -24.35 -6.37
CA PRO A 589 -22.62 -25.09 -5.20
C PRO A 589 -21.39 -24.39 -4.63
N GLY A 590 -21.47 -23.91 -3.39
CA GLY A 590 -20.49 -23.00 -2.81
C GLY A 590 -19.73 -23.63 -1.66
N GLY A 591 -18.68 -22.93 -1.29
CA GLY A 591 -17.75 -23.25 -0.22
C GLY A 591 -16.32 -23.10 -0.68
N THR A 592 -15.46 -22.87 0.29
CA THR A 592 -14.01 -22.82 0.06
C THR A 592 -13.52 -24.15 -0.51
N HIS A 593 -12.69 -24.10 -1.55
CA HIS A 593 -12.18 -25.29 -2.25
C HIS A 593 -10.80 -25.06 -2.85
N ILE A 594 -10.17 -26.12 -3.34
CA ILE A 594 -8.89 -26.04 -4.05
C ILE A 594 -9.14 -26.13 -5.54
N GLU A 595 -8.51 -25.25 -6.33
CA GLU A 595 -8.50 -25.31 -7.79
C GLU A 595 -7.06 -25.42 -8.33
N ALA A 596 -6.90 -26.04 -9.49
CA ALA A 596 -5.64 -26.01 -10.22
C ALA A 596 -5.40 -24.61 -10.79
N LEU A 597 -4.15 -24.20 -10.89
CA LEU A 597 -3.78 -22.95 -11.55
C LEU A 597 -4.09 -23.04 -13.06
N ASP A 598 -4.64 -21.96 -13.62
CA ASP A 598 -4.93 -21.88 -15.05
C ASP A 598 -3.63 -21.66 -15.85
N GLU A 599 -3.28 -22.63 -16.68
CA GLU A 599 -2.08 -22.57 -17.54
C GLU A 599 -2.12 -21.39 -18.53
N ASN A 600 -3.30 -21.01 -19.01
CA ASN A 600 -3.46 -19.85 -19.89
C ASN A 600 -3.23 -18.54 -19.11
N GLU A 601 -3.72 -18.43 -17.87
CA GLU A 601 -3.42 -17.29 -17.00
C GLU A 601 -1.92 -17.19 -16.73
N ILE A 602 -1.27 -18.30 -16.40
CA ILE A 602 0.19 -18.36 -16.20
C ILE A 602 0.93 -17.92 -17.47
N ALA A 603 0.51 -18.38 -18.65
CA ALA A 603 1.14 -18.02 -19.92
C ALA A 603 1.02 -16.51 -20.20
N ARG A 604 -0.16 -15.91 -20.01
CA ARG A 604 -0.36 -14.46 -20.15
C ARG A 604 0.44 -13.67 -19.13
N CYS A 605 0.49 -14.12 -17.88
CA CYS A 605 1.29 -13.48 -16.83
C CYS A 605 2.79 -13.51 -17.12
N LYS A 606 3.30 -14.56 -17.78
CA LYS A 606 4.70 -14.60 -18.25
C LYS A 606 4.98 -13.54 -19.31
N VAL A 607 4.00 -13.19 -20.17
CA VAL A 607 4.15 -12.09 -21.15
C VAL A 607 4.27 -10.75 -20.40
N TRP A 608 3.40 -10.48 -19.43
CA TRP A 608 3.50 -9.29 -18.58
C TRP A 608 4.82 -9.23 -17.81
N GLU A 609 5.28 -10.36 -17.28
CA GLU A 609 6.55 -10.46 -16.58
C GLU A 609 7.75 -10.17 -17.52
N GLY A 610 7.69 -10.62 -18.78
CA GLY A 610 8.68 -10.27 -19.80
C GLY A 610 8.76 -8.78 -20.09
N LEU A 611 7.69 -8.02 -19.83
CA LEU A 611 7.61 -6.58 -20.01
C LEU A 611 7.87 -5.79 -18.71
N ALA A 612 8.12 -6.45 -17.58
CA ALA A 612 8.24 -5.82 -16.26
C ALA A 612 9.25 -4.66 -16.22
N GLU A 613 10.37 -4.80 -16.94
CA GLU A 613 11.38 -3.73 -17.05
C GLU A 613 10.89 -2.54 -17.86
N VAL A 614 10.12 -2.76 -18.92
CA VAL A 614 9.55 -1.71 -19.77
C VAL A 614 8.51 -0.92 -19.01
N ILE A 615 7.69 -1.60 -18.22
CA ILE A 615 6.59 -1.00 -17.46
C ILE A 615 6.98 -0.63 -16.03
N HIS A 616 8.23 -0.85 -15.63
CA HIS A 616 8.81 -0.45 -14.33
C HIS A 616 8.08 -1.03 -13.10
N ILE A 617 7.70 -2.30 -13.14
CA ILE A 617 7.05 -3.00 -12.02
C ILE A 617 7.97 -4.04 -11.36
#